data_8356100988193f4c7a971244c6ba9c0a
#
_entry.id   8356100988193f4c7a971244c6ba9c0a
#
_cell.length_a   1.000
_cell.length_b   1.000
_cell.length_c   1.000
_cell.angle_alpha   90.00
_cell.angle_beta   90.00
_cell.angle_gamma   90.00
#
_symmetry.space_group_name_H-M   'P 1'
#
loop_
_entity.id
_entity.type
_entity.pdbx_description
1 polymer ?
#
loop_
_entity_poly.entity_id
_entity_poly.type
_entity_poly.pdbx_seq_one_letter_code
_entity_poly.pdbx_strand_id
1 'polypeptide(L)'
;MRCTMGLLKLVIVDDEPILLEGLVKTYDWNGMGYEVVGFAQSGEQALKVIREKKPHVVLTDIRMKQISGLMVMEEIKKENPECQFVVLSAYRDFEYAKKACDLGAFAYLLKPIEDEKLQATMTDVGKICEDQIRNEEKYDRWERLLKKDGDGFLQVVVQKYVQNRLPEEKVDEVFHTLQDVMKEGDR
;
A
#
# COMPACT_ATOMS: atom_id res chain seq x y z
N MET A 1 -14.85 -14.47 -8.57
CA MET A 1 -14.35 -13.71 -9.73
C MET A 1 -13.40 -12.65 -9.18
N ARG A 2 -12.07 -12.78 -9.33
CA ARG A 2 -11.15 -11.70 -9.01
C ARG A 2 -11.37 -10.61 -10.05
N CYS A 3 -11.79 -9.42 -9.61
CA CYS A 3 -11.78 -8.23 -10.45
C CYS A 3 -10.35 -8.03 -10.96
N THR A 4 -10.16 -7.74 -12.24
CA THR A 4 -8.86 -7.56 -12.90
C THR A 4 -8.22 -6.24 -12.45
N MET A 5 -7.89 -6.12 -11.17
CA MET A 5 -6.91 -5.12 -10.73
C MET A 5 -5.53 -5.61 -11.16
N GLY A 6 -4.68 -4.71 -11.65
CA GLY A 6 -3.31 -5.04 -12.01
C GLY A 6 -2.53 -5.60 -10.81
N LEU A 7 -1.37 -6.22 -11.06
CA LEU A 7 -0.50 -6.70 -9.99
C LEU A 7 -0.06 -5.54 -9.08
N LEU A 8 0.01 -5.79 -7.77
CA LEU A 8 0.53 -4.83 -6.81
C LEU A 8 2.05 -4.70 -6.97
N LYS A 9 2.55 -3.48 -7.02
CA LYS A 9 3.98 -3.23 -7.15
C LYS A 9 4.70 -3.55 -5.84
N LEU A 10 5.74 -4.39 -5.91
CA LEU A 10 6.58 -4.81 -4.79
C LEU A 10 8.03 -4.37 -5.02
N VAL A 11 8.66 -3.81 -3.99
CA VAL A 11 10.11 -3.62 -3.92
C VAL A 11 10.66 -4.48 -2.79
N ILE A 12 11.77 -5.18 -3.05
CA ILE A 12 12.45 -6.05 -2.10
C ILE A 12 13.83 -5.46 -1.77
N VAL A 13 14.14 -5.36 -0.48
CA VAL A 13 15.37 -4.73 0.01
C VAL A 13 16.07 -5.65 1.01
N ASP A 14 17.30 -6.02 0.70
CA ASP A 14 18.16 -6.81 1.59
C ASP A 14 19.63 -6.57 1.20
N ASP A 15 20.52 -6.28 2.15
CA ASP A 15 21.93 -6.01 1.84
C ASP A 15 22.76 -7.29 1.63
N GLU A 16 22.19 -8.46 1.88
CA GLU A 16 22.77 -9.76 1.56
C GLU A 16 22.35 -10.21 0.15
N PRO A 17 23.26 -10.18 -0.86
CA PRO A 17 22.89 -10.45 -2.26
C PRO A 17 22.24 -11.83 -2.48
N ILE A 18 22.70 -12.84 -1.75
CA ILE A 18 22.19 -14.22 -1.87
C ILE A 18 20.75 -14.30 -1.35
N LEU A 19 20.46 -13.65 -0.23
CA LEU A 19 19.10 -13.61 0.33
C LEU A 19 18.16 -12.81 -0.56
N LEU A 20 18.60 -11.66 -1.05
CA LEU A 20 17.85 -10.84 -1.98
C LEU A 20 17.50 -11.61 -3.26
N GLU A 21 18.48 -12.27 -3.87
CA GLU A 21 18.26 -13.09 -5.06
C GLU A 21 17.31 -14.25 -4.77
N GLY A 22 17.44 -14.89 -3.62
CA GLY A 22 16.53 -15.93 -3.13
C GLY A 22 15.10 -15.41 -3.01
N LEU A 23 14.88 -14.28 -2.34
CA LEU A 23 13.56 -13.67 -2.18
C LEU A 23 12.93 -13.31 -3.54
N VAL A 24 13.72 -12.75 -4.45
CA VAL A 24 13.21 -12.35 -5.78
C VAL A 24 12.84 -13.54 -6.65
N LYS A 25 13.64 -14.64 -6.64
CA LYS A 25 13.51 -15.74 -7.59
C LYS A 25 12.74 -16.96 -7.09
N THR A 26 12.73 -17.20 -5.77
CA THR A 26 12.15 -18.44 -5.21
C THR A 26 10.64 -18.37 -5.10
N TYR A 27 10.09 -17.18 -4.85
CA TYR A 27 8.66 -17.01 -4.67
C TYR A 27 7.94 -16.65 -5.97
N ASP A 28 6.79 -17.25 -6.19
CA ASP A 28 5.88 -16.87 -7.29
C ASP A 28 5.10 -15.61 -6.91
N TRP A 29 5.78 -14.46 -6.96
CA TRP A 29 5.18 -13.16 -6.64
C TRP A 29 3.96 -12.86 -7.50
N ASN A 30 4.01 -13.22 -8.78
CA ASN A 30 2.87 -13.00 -9.69
C ASN A 30 1.67 -13.85 -9.28
N GLY A 31 1.87 -15.10 -8.90
CA GLY A 31 0.82 -15.97 -8.36
C GLY A 31 0.22 -15.45 -7.05
N MET A 32 1.01 -14.70 -6.25
CA MET A 32 0.55 -14.01 -5.03
C MET A 32 -0.10 -12.65 -5.30
N GLY A 33 -0.13 -12.18 -6.56
CA GLY A 33 -0.73 -10.88 -6.93
C GLY A 33 0.24 -9.70 -6.95
N TYR A 34 1.55 -9.95 -6.96
CA TYR A 34 2.59 -8.92 -6.94
C TYR A 34 3.48 -8.93 -8.17
N GLU A 35 3.88 -7.73 -8.61
CA GLU A 35 4.95 -7.52 -9.58
C GLU A 35 6.17 -6.94 -8.85
N VAL A 36 7.31 -7.64 -8.89
CA VAL A 36 8.56 -7.10 -8.35
C VAL A 36 9.11 -6.04 -9.32
N VAL A 37 8.84 -4.77 -9.02
CA VAL A 37 9.22 -3.63 -9.86
C VAL A 37 10.62 -3.11 -9.59
N GLY A 38 11.27 -3.59 -8.53
CA GLY A 38 12.63 -3.24 -8.18
C GLY A 38 13.14 -3.97 -6.94
N PHE A 39 14.45 -3.90 -6.77
CA PHE A 39 15.14 -4.41 -5.58
C PHE A 39 16.33 -3.53 -5.23
N ALA A 40 16.80 -3.59 -3.99
CA ALA A 40 17.90 -2.78 -3.51
C ALA A 40 18.77 -3.54 -2.49
N GLN A 41 20.07 -3.28 -2.51
CA GLN A 41 21.08 -3.89 -1.62
C GLN A 41 21.59 -2.89 -0.56
N SER A 42 21.01 -1.72 -0.45
CA SER A 42 21.33 -0.73 0.59
C SER A 42 20.13 0.20 0.82
N GLY A 43 20.11 0.86 1.97
CA GLY A 43 19.07 1.82 2.28
C GLY A 43 19.03 3.02 1.33
N GLU A 44 20.19 3.50 0.87
CA GLU A 44 20.26 4.60 -0.11
C GLU A 44 19.66 4.19 -1.46
N GLN A 45 20.02 2.99 -1.93
CA GLN A 45 19.45 2.44 -3.16
C GLN A 45 17.95 2.20 -3.01
N ALA A 46 17.51 1.71 -1.83
CA ALA A 46 16.10 1.50 -1.52
C ALA A 46 15.29 2.78 -1.63
N LEU A 47 15.75 3.88 -0.99
CA LEU A 47 15.08 5.18 -1.08
C LEU A 47 14.91 5.63 -2.53
N LYS A 48 15.97 5.49 -3.35
CA LYS A 48 15.93 5.86 -4.77
C LYS A 48 14.92 5.02 -5.55
N VAL A 49 14.99 3.69 -5.41
CA VAL A 49 14.12 2.75 -6.14
C VAL A 49 12.65 2.94 -5.71
N ILE A 50 12.38 3.08 -4.42
CA ILE A 50 11.02 3.27 -3.90
C ILE A 50 10.40 4.58 -4.43
N ARG A 51 11.15 5.68 -4.41
CA ARG A 51 10.67 6.97 -4.94
C ARG A 51 10.40 6.92 -6.44
N GLU A 52 11.25 6.21 -7.20
CA GLU A 52 11.10 6.05 -8.66
C GLU A 52 9.93 5.13 -9.02
N LYS A 53 9.86 3.96 -8.40
CA LYS A 53 8.89 2.90 -8.75
C LYS A 53 7.54 3.06 -8.10
N LYS A 54 7.45 3.82 -6.99
CA LYS A 54 6.24 4.04 -6.19
C LYS A 54 5.50 2.72 -5.92
N PRO A 55 6.14 1.77 -5.18
CA PRO A 55 5.54 0.48 -4.89
C PRO A 55 4.39 0.63 -3.90
N HIS A 56 3.45 -0.33 -3.94
CA HIS A 56 2.41 -0.47 -2.93
C HIS A 56 2.96 -1.13 -1.65
N VAL A 57 3.89 -2.08 -1.83
CA VAL A 57 4.50 -2.83 -0.72
C VAL A 57 6.02 -2.83 -0.83
N VAL A 58 6.69 -2.65 0.29
CA VAL A 58 8.14 -2.81 0.44
C VAL A 58 8.40 -3.95 1.43
N LEU A 59 9.12 -4.97 0.99
CA LEU A 59 9.67 -6.03 1.83
C LEU A 59 11.13 -5.69 2.12
N THR A 60 11.48 -5.37 3.38
CA THR A 60 12.81 -4.85 3.72
C THR A 60 13.44 -5.57 4.90
N ASP A 61 14.74 -5.85 4.79
CA ASP A 61 15.54 -6.17 5.98
C ASP A 61 15.71 -4.95 6.87
N ILE A 62 15.84 -5.17 8.18
CA ILE A 62 16.09 -4.09 9.14
C ILE A 62 17.52 -3.61 9.11
N ARG A 63 18.46 -4.60 9.14
CA ARG A 63 19.87 -4.29 9.39
C ARG A 63 20.66 -4.21 8.11
N MET A 64 20.73 -3.03 7.56
CA MET A 64 21.58 -2.71 6.42
C MET A 64 22.65 -1.71 6.83
N LYS A 65 23.76 -1.68 6.10
CA LYS A 65 24.84 -0.72 6.32
C LYS A 65 24.35 0.71 6.07
N GLN A 66 24.83 1.66 6.88
CA GLN A 66 24.56 3.11 6.80
C GLN A 66 23.10 3.47 7.08
N ILE A 67 22.16 3.14 6.21
CA ILE A 67 20.74 3.42 6.34
C ILE A 67 19.99 2.11 6.56
N SER A 68 19.40 1.94 7.73
CA SER A 68 18.61 0.74 8.08
C SER A 68 17.26 0.72 7.38
N GLY A 69 16.64 -0.46 7.27
CA GLY A 69 15.28 -0.59 6.73
C GLY A 69 14.24 0.24 7.49
N LEU A 70 14.41 0.41 8.80
CA LEU A 70 13.53 1.28 9.60
C LEU A 70 13.69 2.76 9.25
N MET A 71 14.92 3.22 8.95
CA MET A 71 15.13 4.59 8.48
C MET A 71 14.54 4.80 7.08
N VAL A 72 14.69 3.82 6.18
CA VAL A 72 14.02 3.86 4.87
C VAL A 72 12.51 3.97 5.04
N MET A 73 11.93 3.16 5.91
CA MET A 73 10.51 3.17 6.19
C MET A 73 10.05 4.53 6.75
N GLU A 74 10.78 5.09 7.71
CA GLU A 74 10.47 6.40 8.31
C GLU A 74 10.43 7.51 7.27
N GLU A 75 11.42 7.55 6.37
CA GLU A 75 11.48 8.55 5.29
C GLU A 75 10.33 8.36 4.27
N ILE A 76 10.11 7.14 3.82
CA ILE A 76 9.07 6.86 2.83
C ILE A 76 7.67 7.08 3.40
N LYS A 77 7.41 6.73 4.66
CA LYS A 77 6.11 6.98 5.30
C LYS A 77 5.77 8.47 5.44
N LYS A 78 6.77 9.34 5.55
CA LYS A 78 6.56 10.81 5.51
C LYS A 78 6.14 11.30 4.12
N GLU A 79 6.69 10.70 3.06
CA GLU A 79 6.45 11.08 1.67
C GLU A 79 5.21 10.38 1.08
N ASN A 80 5.02 9.10 1.43
CA ASN A 80 3.93 8.24 0.97
C ASN A 80 3.43 7.36 2.12
N PRO A 81 2.47 7.84 2.93
CA PRO A 81 1.90 7.09 4.07
C PRO A 81 1.23 5.77 3.66
N GLU A 82 0.69 5.69 2.43
CA GLU A 82 -0.05 4.54 1.92
C GLU A 82 0.86 3.35 1.58
N CYS A 83 2.16 3.57 1.33
CA CYS A 83 3.11 2.52 1.05
C CYS A 83 3.23 1.57 2.24
N GLN A 84 2.90 0.30 2.07
CA GLN A 84 2.95 -0.69 3.13
C GLN A 84 4.35 -1.29 3.28
N PHE A 85 4.75 -1.56 4.52
CA PHE A 85 6.05 -2.14 4.84
C PHE A 85 5.89 -3.48 5.55
N VAL A 86 6.54 -4.53 5.01
CA VAL A 86 6.76 -5.80 5.68
C VAL A 86 8.24 -5.88 6.01
N VAL A 87 8.55 -6.00 7.29
CA VAL A 87 9.90 -5.93 7.82
C VAL A 87 10.44 -7.33 8.10
N LEU A 88 11.63 -7.63 7.61
CA LEU A 88 12.35 -8.87 7.86
C LEU A 88 13.46 -8.65 8.87
N SER A 89 13.69 -9.59 9.77
CA SER A 89 14.78 -9.49 10.74
C SER A 89 15.35 -10.85 11.14
N ALA A 90 16.65 -10.94 11.23
CA ALA A 90 17.33 -12.10 11.81
C ALA A 90 17.31 -12.08 13.36
N TYR A 91 16.84 -11.01 13.96
CA TYR A 91 16.93 -10.80 15.41
C TYR A 91 15.56 -10.76 16.07
N ARG A 92 15.43 -11.49 17.18
CA ARG A 92 14.29 -11.39 18.10
C ARG A 92 14.49 -10.19 19.05
N ASP A 93 14.74 -9.02 18.48
CA ASP A 93 14.96 -7.81 19.25
C ASP A 93 13.65 -7.04 19.39
N PHE A 94 13.18 -6.96 20.62
CA PHE A 94 11.92 -6.29 20.95
C PHE A 94 11.93 -4.81 20.57
N GLU A 95 13.07 -4.12 20.70
CA GLU A 95 13.18 -2.69 20.38
C GLU A 95 12.99 -2.43 18.88
N TYR A 96 13.52 -3.31 18.02
CA TYR A 96 13.29 -3.20 16.58
C TYR A 96 11.85 -3.50 16.19
N ALA A 97 11.24 -4.52 16.80
CA ALA A 97 9.86 -4.85 16.55
C ALA A 97 8.91 -3.72 17.00
N LYS A 98 9.17 -3.14 18.19
CA LYS A 98 8.44 -1.99 18.71
C LYS A 98 8.57 -0.79 17.77
N LYS A 99 9.80 -0.44 17.38
CA LYS A 99 10.04 0.70 16.49
C LYS A 99 9.37 0.50 15.11
N ALA A 100 9.42 -0.71 14.55
CA ALA A 100 8.71 -1.02 13.30
C ALA A 100 7.20 -0.80 13.45
N CYS A 101 6.62 -1.25 14.56
CA CYS A 101 5.21 -1.07 14.86
C CYS A 101 4.85 0.42 15.04
N ASP A 102 5.65 1.17 15.79
CA ASP A 102 5.46 2.61 16.01
C ASP A 102 5.52 3.42 14.70
N LEU A 103 6.32 2.97 13.74
CA LEU A 103 6.41 3.54 12.39
C LEU A 103 5.26 3.07 11.44
N GLY A 104 4.39 2.16 11.89
CA GLY A 104 3.29 1.64 11.10
C GLY A 104 3.72 0.56 10.09
N ALA A 105 4.68 -0.32 10.45
CA ALA A 105 4.94 -1.53 9.68
C ALA A 105 3.70 -2.44 9.70
N PHE A 106 3.33 -2.96 8.54
CA PHE A 106 2.23 -3.91 8.45
C PHE A 106 2.54 -5.21 9.20
N ALA A 107 3.76 -5.72 9.03
CA ALA A 107 4.22 -6.93 9.69
C ALA A 107 5.72 -6.92 9.95
N TYR A 108 6.11 -7.70 10.97
CA TYR A 108 7.49 -8.00 11.32
C TYR A 108 7.70 -9.50 11.28
N LEU A 109 8.53 -9.99 10.37
CA LEU A 109 8.81 -11.40 10.15
C LEU A 109 10.23 -11.73 10.57
N LEU A 110 10.40 -12.85 11.29
CA LEU A 110 11.71 -13.33 11.69
C LEU A 110 12.34 -14.22 10.60
N LYS A 111 13.62 -14.03 10.34
CA LYS A 111 14.45 -14.97 9.56
C LYS A 111 14.89 -16.16 10.45
N PRO A 112 14.91 -17.42 9.97
CA PRO A 112 14.54 -17.83 8.62
C PRO A 112 13.03 -17.66 8.39
N ILE A 113 12.66 -17.20 7.19
CA ILE A 113 11.26 -16.90 6.86
C ILE A 113 10.56 -18.22 6.56
N GLU A 114 9.46 -18.47 7.26
CA GLU A 114 8.55 -19.56 6.96
C GLU A 114 7.69 -19.18 5.75
N ASP A 115 7.70 -20.01 4.69
CA ASP A 115 7.00 -19.73 3.43
C ASP A 115 5.52 -19.45 3.63
N GLU A 116 4.86 -20.27 4.45
CA GLU A 116 3.44 -20.13 4.76
C GLU A 116 3.13 -18.78 5.43
N LYS A 117 4.02 -18.35 6.34
CA LYS A 117 3.87 -17.08 7.06
C LYS A 117 4.09 -15.88 6.15
N LEU A 118 5.09 -15.96 5.25
CA LEU A 118 5.30 -14.92 4.25
C LEU A 118 4.09 -14.81 3.31
N GLN A 119 3.60 -15.93 2.78
CA GLN A 119 2.43 -15.96 1.90
C GLN A 119 1.17 -15.41 2.57
N ALA A 120 0.91 -15.79 3.81
CA ALA A 120 -0.22 -15.27 4.58
C ALA A 120 -0.10 -13.75 4.78
N THR A 121 1.09 -13.27 5.20
CA THR A 121 1.37 -11.84 5.41
C THR A 121 1.20 -11.05 4.12
N MET A 122 1.75 -11.55 3.01
CA MET A 122 1.64 -10.87 1.71
C MET A 122 0.19 -10.86 1.20
N THR A 123 -0.57 -11.93 1.45
CA THR A 123 -2.00 -11.97 1.14
C THR A 123 -2.78 -10.90 1.91
N ASP A 124 -2.49 -10.72 3.19
CA ASP A 124 -3.23 -9.77 4.03
C ASP A 124 -2.84 -8.31 3.75
N VAL A 125 -1.53 -8.01 3.53
CA VAL A 125 -1.13 -6.66 3.11
C VAL A 125 -1.67 -6.32 1.73
N GLY A 126 -1.77 -7.31 0.84
CA GLY A 126 -2.36 -7.13 -0.49
C GLY A 126 -3.81 -6.67 -0.43
N LYS A 127 -4.63 -7.26 0.44
CA LYS A 127 -6.02 -6.83 0.64
C LYS A 127 -6.11 -5.35 1.06
N ILE A 128 -5.24 -4.92 1.97
CA ILE A 128 -5.21 -3.51 2.42
C ILE A 128 -4.86 -2.59 1.25
N CYS A 129 -3.82 -2.93 0.47
CA CYS A 129 -3.46 -2.14 -0.70
C CYS A 129 -4.59 -2.09 -1.75
N GLU A 130 -5.26 -3.22 -2.00
CA GLU A 130 -6.41 -3.28 -2.91
C GLU A 130 -7.57 -2.39 -2.44
N ASP A 131 -7.86 -2.37 -1.13
CA ASP A 131 -8.90 -1.52 -0.56
C ASP A 131 -8.51 -0.03 -0.63
N GLN A 132 -7.24 0.31 -0.40
CA GLN A 132 -6.72 1.66 -0.56
C GLN A 132 -6.87 2.14 -2.01
N ILE A 133 -6.41 1.36 -3.00
CA ILE A 133 -6.52 1.69 -4.42
C ILE A 133 -8.00 1.88 -4.82
N ARG A 134 -8.88 0.98 -4.37
CA ARG A 134 -10.32 1.07 -4.65
C ARG A 134 -10.93 2.34 -4.09
N ASN A 135 -10.49 2.77 -2.91
CA ASN A 135 -10.96 4.01 -2.31
C ASN A 135 -10.43 5.23 -3.06
N GLU A 136 -9.14 5.25 -3.46
CA GLU A 136 -8.58 6.31 -4.30
C GLU A 136 -9.32 6.43 -5.63
N GLU A 137 -9.60 5.32 -6.32
CA GLU A 137 -10.38 5.33 -7.57
C GLU A 137 -11.80 5.87 -7.37
N LYS A 138 -12.44 5.54 -6.25
CA LYS A 138 -13.73 6.12 -5.87
C LYS A 138 -13.61 7.65 -5.69
N TYR A 139 -12.59 8.13 -4.96
CA TYR A 139 -12.36 9.57 -4.76
C TYR A 139 -12.12 10.31 -6.07
N ASP A 140 -11.24 9.80 -6.93
CA ASP A 140 -10.95 10.38 -8.23
C ASP A 140 -12.19 10.43 -9.14
N ARG A 141 -13.05 9.42 -9.05
CA ARG A 141 -14.32 9.39 -9.77
C ARG A 141 -15.27 10.47 -9.26
N TRP A 142 -15.38 10.62 -7.93
CA TRP A 142 -16.18 11.66 -7.29
C TRP A 142 -15.67 13.06 -7.64
N GLU A 143 -14.37 13.28 -7.58
CA GLU A 143 -13.78 14.58 -7.93
C GLU A 143 -14.05 14.98 -9.38
N ARG A 144 -13.96 14.02 -10.30
CA ARG A 144 -14.31 14.24 -11.72
C ARG A 144 -15.78 14.60 -11.93
N LEU A 145 -16.68 13.94 -11.20
CA LEU A 145 -18.10 14.25 -11.26
C LEU A 145 -18.39 15.66 -10.69
N LEU A 146 -17.77 16.02 -9.55
CA LEU A 146 -17.87 17.34 -8.95
C LEU A 146 -17.42 18.47 -9.89
N LYS A 147 -16.27 18.27 -10.58
CA LYS A 147 -15.74 19.26 -11.52
C LYS A 147 -16.63 19.46 -12.75
N LYS A 148 -17.42 18.45 -13.12
CA LYS A 148 -18.30 18.51 -14.29
C LYS A 148 -19.60 19.26 -14.03
N ASP A 149 -20.16 19.16 -12.83
CA ASP A 149 -21.51 19.63 -12.55
C ASP A 149 -21.61 20.91 -11.68
N GLY A 150 -20.48 21.45 -11.18
CA GLY A 150 -20.39 22.80 -10.56
C GLY A 150 -21.26 23.03 -9.32
N ASP A 151 -21.91 22.01 -8.75
CA ASP A 151 -22.93 22.17 -7.74
C ASP A 151 -22.38 22.07 -6.31
N GLY A 152 -22.55 23.12 -5.52
CA GLY A 152 -22.03 23.22 -4.15
C GLY A 152 -22.54 22.12 -3.20
N PHE A 153 -23.66 21.47 -3.53
CA PHE A 153 -24.22 20.35 -2.77
C PHE A 153 -23.33 19.12 -2.82
N LEU A 154 -22.78 18.79 -4.00
CA LEU A 154 -21.86 17.67 -4.18
C LEU A 154 -20.54 17.89 -3.40
N GLN A 155 -20.04 19.13 -3.33
CA GLN A 155 -18.88 19.46 -2.49
C GLN A 155 -19.13 19.16 -1.01
N VAL A 156 -20.31 19.44 -0.51
CA VAL A 156 -20.68 19.18 0.90
C VAL A 156 -20.75 17.68 1.20
N VAL A 157 -21.26 16.88 0.27
CA VAL A 157 -21.34 15.40 0.41
C VAL A 157 -19.95 14.79 0.42
N VAL A 158 -19.09 15.18 -0.52
CA VAL A 158 -17.70 14.69 -0.59
C VAL A 158 -16.92 15.14 0.65
N GLN A 159 -17.06 16.39 1.09
CA GLN A 159 -16.38 16.88 2.29
C GLN A 159 -16.81 16.13 3.56
N LYS A 160 -18.08 15.75 3.68
CA LYS A 160 -18.56 14.92 4.80
C LYS A 160 -18.06 13.49 4.74
N TYR A 161 -17.92 12.92 3.55
CA TYR A 161 -17.34 11.59 3.34
C TYR A 161 -15.84 11.57 3.67
N VAL A 162 -15.07 12.53 3.12
CA VAL A 162 -13.63 12.71 3.41
C VAL A 162 -13.37 12.89 4.91
N GLN A 163 -14.30 13.54 5.63
CA GLN A 163 -14.21 13.72 7.08
C GLN A 163 -14.68 12.49 7.89
N ASN A 164 -14.89 11.34 7.25
CA ASN A 164 -15.43 10.12 7.89
C ASN A 164 -16.76 10.32 8.65
N ARG A 165 -17.56 11.28 8.23
CA ARG A 165 -18.84 11.59 8.86
C ARG A 165 -20.05 10.95 8.17
N LEU A 166 -19.83 10.23 7.08
CA LEU A 166 -20.86 9.44 6.39
C LEU A 166 -20.45 7.95 6.42
N PRO A 167 -21.31 7.04 6.93
CA PRO A 167 -21.09 5.60 6.83
C PRO A 167 -21.05 5.17 5.36
N GLU A 168 -20.20 4.18 5.06
CA GLU A 168 -19.99 3.68 3.70
C GLU A 168 -21.30 3.23 3.02
N GLU A 169 -22.19 2.59 3.78
CA GLU A 169 -23.53 2.16 3.33
C GLU A 169 -24.43 3.32 2.85
N LYS A 170 -24.27 4.52 3.41
CA LYS A 170 -25.02 5.71 3.00
C LYS A 170 -24.44 6.44 1.80
N VAL A 171 -23.19 6.19 1.48
CA VAL A 171 -22.52 6.82 0.33
C VAL A 171 -23.08 6.27 -0.98
N ASP A 172 -23.31 4.96 -1.06
CA ASP A 172 -23.89 4.32 -2.25
C ASP A 172 -25.36 4.74 -2.44
N GLU A 173 -26.12 4.89 -1.36
CA GLU A 173 -27.50 5.39 -1.41
C GLU A 173 -27.58 6.85 -1.90
N VAL A 174 -26.71 7.72 -1.39
CA VAL A 174 -26.59 9.10 -1.85
C VAL A 174 -26.13 9.18 -3.30
N PHE A 175 -25.23 8.27 -3.72
CA PHE A 175 -24.76 8.19 -5.09
C PHE A 175 -25.87 7.81 -6.09
N HIS A 176 -26.65 6.80 -5.78
CA HIS A 176 -27.80 6.42 -6.61
C HIS A 176 -28.82 7.55 -6.72
N THR A 177 -29.13 8.20 -5.61
CA THR A 177 -30.05 9.35 -5.57
C THR A 177 -29.54 10.51 -6.44
N LEU A 178 -28.23 10.80 -6.40
CA LEU A 178 -27.62 11.85 -7.23
C LEU A 178 -27.60 11.49 -8.70
N GLN A 179 -27.33 10.22 -9.06
CA GLN A 179 -27.41 9.78 -10.45
C GLN A 179 -28.81 9.91 -11.05
N ASP A 180 -29.83 9.68 -10.24
CA ASP A 180 -31.22 9.80 -10.68
C ASP A 180 -31.64 11.27 -10.86
N VAL A 181 -31.25 12.17 -9.94
CA VAL A 181 -31.48 13.62 -10.06
C VAL A 181 -30.77 14.21 -11.29
N MET A 182 -29.53 13.74 -11.60
CA MET A 182 -28.79 14.22 -12.77
C MET A 182 -29.40 13.76 -14.08
N LYS A 183 -30.02 12.57 -14.14
CA LYS A 183 -30.76 12.09 -15.33
C LYS A 183 -32.06 12.85 -15.58
N GLU A 184 -32.69 13.41 -14.53
CA GLU A 184 -33.90 14.21 -14.65
C GLU A 184 -33.63 15.67 -15.04
N GLY A 185 -32.43 16.19 -14.72
CA GLY A 185 -32.02 17.57 -15.07
C GLY A 185 -31.61 17.77 -16.54
N ASP A 186 -31.38 16.70 -17.29
CA ASP A 186 -31.04 16.73 -18.73
C ASP A 186 -32.29 16.59 -19.64
N ARG A 187 -33.49 16.78 -19.12
CA ARG A 187 -34.75 16.91 -19.88
C ARG A 187 -35.28 18.33 -19.74
#